data_0794afcb042d061c866e996d5fb79b08
#
_entry.id   0794afcb042d061c866e996d5fb79b08
#
_cell.length_a   1.000
_cell.length_b   1.000
_cell.length_c   1.000
_cell.angle_alpha   90.00
_cell.angle_beta   90.00
_cell.angle_gamma   90.00
#
_symmetry.space_group_name_H-M   'P 1'
#
loop_
_entity.id
_entity.type
_entity.pdbx_description
1 polymer ?
#
loop_
_entity_poly.entity_id
_entity_poly.type
_entity_poly.pdbx_seq_one_letter_code
_entity_poly.pdbx_strand_id
1 'polypeptide(L)'
;MAQRGNSKFSKLKYEEKIRDEINLALRREFTDPRLVNVSITHVELNQDYSHVKVYWDTFNVKTRGDAKQALDSTSARMRKLLAAKMEVRHTPEIHFIYNSQFEDEAKISKLLEESSSDEE
;
A
#
# COMPACT_ATOMS: atom_id res chain seq x y z
N MET A 1 30.33 0.96 -14.30
CA MET A 1 29.50 0.68 -13.15
C MET A 1 28.10 0.24 -13.52
N ALA A 2 27.87 -1.05 -13.35
CA ALA A 2 26.59 -1.65 -13.69
C ALA A 2 25.42 -1.08 -12.90
N GLN A 3 25.71 -0.48 -11.74
CA GLN A 3 24.67 0.02 -10.85
C GLN A 3 23.89 1.21 -11.39
N ARG A 4 24.47 1.99 -12.28
CA ARG A 4 23.78 3.14 -12.86
C ARG A 4 22.65 2.73 -13.79
N GLY A 5 22.87 1.72 -14.60
CA GLY A 5 21.84 1.22 -15.49
C GLY A 5 20.68 0.57 -14.79
N ASN A 6 20.88 0.13 -13.54
CA ASN A 6 19.90 -0.61 -12.75
C ASN A 6 19.20 0.24 -11.70
N SER A 7 19.44 1.56 -11.63
CA SER A 7 18.88 2.38 -10.56
C SER A 7 17.35 2.38 -10.55
N LYS A 8 16.70 2.47 -11.71
CA LYS A 8 15.24 2.39 -11.83
C LYS A 8 14.72 1.02 -11.39
N PHE A 9 15.39 -0.01 -11.84
CA PHE A 9 15.03 -1.39 -11.53
C PHE A 9 15.23 -1.68 -10.05
N SER A 10 16.30 -1.16 -9.47
CA SER A 10 16.57 -1.30 -8.03
C SER A 10 15.52 -0.59 -7.19
N LYS A 11 15.03 0.57 -7.63
CA LYS A 11 13.98 1.30 -6.96
C LYS A 11 12.67 0.50 -6.95
N LEU A 12 12.29 -0.07 -8.10
CA LEU A 12 11.11 -0.90 -8.21
C LEU A 12 11.17 -2.12 -7.30
N LYS A 13 12.31 -2.78 -7.25
CA LYS A 13 12.51 -3.93 -6.36
C LYS A 13 12.40 -3.53 -4.90
N TYR A 14 12.94 -2.38 -4.56
CA TYR A 14 12.87 -1.85 -3.20
C TYR A 14 11.41 -1.56 -2.82
N GLU A 15 10.66 -0.93 -3.73
CA GLU A 15 9.25 -0.65 -3.53
C GLU A 15 8.44 -1.93 -3.34
N GLU A 16 8.69 -2.95 -4.16
CA GLU A 16 8.02 -4.23 -4.03
C GLU A 16 8.34 -4.91 -2.69
N LYS A 17 9.58 -4.82 -2.27
CA LYS A 17 9.98 -5.39 -0.98
C LYS A 17 9.29 -4.67 0.18
N ILE A 18 9.19 -3.36 0.12
CA ILE A 18 8.46 -2.59 1.12
C ILE A 18 7.00 -3.02 1.16
N ARG A 19 6.36 -3.13 0.00
CA ARG A 19 4.97 -3.58 -0.09
C ARG A 19 4.79 -4.94 0.58
N ASP A 20 5.64 -5.89 0.24
CA ASP A 20 5.55 -7.25 0.75
C ASP A 20 5.78 -7.29 2.27
N GLU A 21 6.76 -6.54 2.76
CA GLU A 21 7.07 -6.49 4.18
C GLU A 21 5.95 -5.83 4.98
N ILE A 22 5.33 -4.78 4.46
CA ILE A 22 4.20 -4.14 5.13
C ILE A 22 3.01 -5.09 5.18
N ASN A 23 2.68 -5.74 4.08
CA ASN A 23 1.59 -6.72 4.06
C ASN A 23 1.83 -7.85 5.05
N LEU A 24 3.05 -8.33 5.10
CA LEU A 24 3.43 -9.38 6.04
C LEU A 24 3.29 -8.90 7.49
N ALA A 25 3.78 -7.69 7.77
CA ALA A 25 3.69 -7.11 9.11
C ALA A 25 2.24 -6.92 9.54
N LEU A 26 1.37 -6.47 8.64
CA LEU A 26 -0.05 -6.29 8.94
C LEU A 26 -0.70 -7.61 9.36
N ARG A 27 -0.23 -8.73 8.83
CA ARG A 27 -0.77 -10.04 9.16
C ARG A 27 -0.16 -10.67 10.41
N ARG A 28 1.10 -10.37 10.70
CA ARG A 28 1.86 -11.05 11.76
C ARG A 28 2.13 -10.21 12.99
N GLU A 29 2.32 -8.89 12.82
CA GLU A 29 2.82 -8.03 13.89
C GLU A 29 1.74 -7.19 14.54
N PHE A 30 0.57 -7.09 13.92
CA PHE A 30 -0.52 -6.27 14.41
C PHE A 30 -1.76 -7.12 14.60
N THR A 31 -2.39 -6.97 15.76
CA THR A 31 -3.59 -7.74 16.11
C THR A 31 -4.88 -6.93 16.00
N ASP A 32 -4.78 -5.71 15.52
CA ASP A 32 -5.93 -4.81 15.40
C ASP A 32 -6.94 -5.36 14.38
N PRO A 33 -8.18 -5.66 14.79
CA PRO A 33 -9.17 -6.23 13.88
C PRO A 33 -9.54 -5.27 12.73
N ARG A 34 -9.29 -3.98 12.89
CA ARG A 34 -9.56 -3.01 11.83
C ARG A 34 -8.63 -3.17 10.63
N LEU A 35 -7.53 -3.91 10.79
CA LEU A 35 -6.54 -4.12 9.73
C LEU A 35 -6.73 -5.43 8.98
N VAL A 36 -7.68 -6.26 9.38
CA VAL A 36 -7.86 -7.61 8.83
C VAL A 36 -8.12 -7.58 7.33
N ASN A 37 -8.92 -6.63 6.86
CA ASN A 37 -9.28 -6.54 5.43
C ASN A 37 -8.43 -5.55 4.65
N VAL A 38 -7.37 -5.01 5.25
CA VAL A 38 -6.50 -4.04 4.61
C VAL A 38 -5.44 -4.78 3.80
N SER A 39 -5.21 -4.29 2.58
CA SER A 39 -4.18 -4.80 1.69
C SER A 39 -3.41 -3.64 1.11
N ILE A 40 -2.10 -3.77 1.07
CA ILE A 40 -1.25 -2.77 0.42
C ILE A 40 -1.15 -3.14 -1.06
N THR A 41 -1.60 -2.25 -1.91
CA THR A 41 -1.70 -2.51 -3.35
C THR A 41 -0.49 -2.01 -4.12
N HIS A 42 0.08 -0.90 -3.67
CA HIS A 42 1.17 -0.26 -4.40
C HIS A 42 2.01 0.57 -3.44
N VAL A 43 3.29 0.69 -3.74
CA VAL A 43 4.23 1.49 -2.95
C VAL A 43 5.03 2.35 -3.91
N GLU A 44 5.20 3.62 -3.57
CA GLU A 44 5.91 4.57 -4.41
C GLU A 44 6.86 5.41 -3.57
N LEU A 45 8.16 5.28 -3.83
CA LEU A 45 9.20 6.06 -3.19
C LEU A 45 9.40 7.38 -3.93
N ASN A 46 9.68 8.44 -3.18
CA ASN A 46 10.10 9.69 -3.81
C ASN A 46 11.55 9.58 -4.28
N GLN A 47 12.04 10.64 -4.94
CA GLN A 47 13.31 10.61 -5.64
C GLN A 47 14.51 10.31 -4.73
N ASP A 48 14.53 10.86 -3.52
CA ASP A 48 15.66 10.68 -2.58
C ASP A 48 15.39 9.61 -1.51
N TYR A 49 14.32 8.86 -1.66
CA TYR A 49 13.94 7.76 -0.76
C TYR A 49 13.62 8.21 0.67
N SER A 50 13.31 9.49 0.86
CA SER A 50 12.97 10.02 2.19
C SER A 50 11.51 9.80 2.57
N HIS A 51 10.65 9.64 1.59
CA HIS A 51 9.22 9.42 1.80
C HIS A 51 8.73 8.27 0.93
N VAL A 52 7.77 7.50 1.47
CA VAL A 52 7.14 6.42 0.73
C VAL A 52 5.63 6.58 0.83
N LYS A 53 4.98 6.58 -0.32
CA LYS A 53 3.52 6.54 -0.41
C LYS A 53 3.10 5.09 -0.44
N VAL A 54 2.29 4.70 0.52
CA VAL A 54 1.82 3.32 0.64
C VAL A 54 0.32 3.32 0.36
N TYR A 55 -0.04 2.83 -0.82
CA TYR A 55 -1.42 2.78 -1.26
C TYR A 55 -2.07 1.53 -0.73
N TRP A 56 -3.25 1.70 -0.14
CA TRP A 56 -3.96 0.60 0.49
C TRP A 56 -5.42 0.55 0.05
N ASP A 57 -6.01 -0.61 0.20
CA ASP A 57 -7.40 -0.83 -0.11
C ASP A 57 -8.01 -1.73 0.96
N THR A 58 -9.32 -1.81 0.99
CA THR A 58 -10.03 -2.66 1.93
C THR A 58 -11.25 -3.25 1.25
N PHE A 59 -11.54 -4.51 1.57
CA PHE A 59 -12.74 -5.17 1.06
C PHE A 59 -14.02 -4.60 1.65
N ASN A 60 -13.93 -4.01 2.83
CA ASN A 60 -15.11 -3.45 3.50
C ASN A 60 -15.04 -1.93 3.50
N VAL A 61 -15.65 -1.32 2.50
CA VAL A 61 -15.64 0.13 2.32
C VAL A 61 -16.28 0.86 3.50
N LYS A 62 -17.24 0.21 4.17
CA LYS A 62 -17.93 0.81 5.32
C LYS A 62 -17.01 1.04 6.50
N THR A 63 -15.97 0.22 6.65
CA THR A 63 -15.01 0.35 7.75
C THR A 63 -13.72 1.04 7.33
N ARG A 64 -13.72 1.68 6.17
CA ARG A 64 -12.53 2.36 5.63
C ARG A 64 -11.94 3.40 6.57
N GLY A 65 -12.79 4.22 7.20
CA GLY A 65 -12.34 5.23 8.16
C GLY A 65 -11.62 4.65 9.35
N ASP A 66 -12.16 3.56 9.90
CA ASP A 66 -11.54 2.85 11.01
C ASP A 66 -10.22 2.22 10.61
N ALA A 67 -10.16 1.65 9.41
CA ALA A 67 -8.94 1.06 8.87
C ALA A 67 -7.86 2.13 8.68
N LYS A 68 -8.24 3.31 8.18
CA LYS A 68 -7.30 4.42 8.03
C LYS A 68 -6.70 4.84 9.36
N GLN A 69 -7.54 5.00 10.38
CA GLN A 69 -7.07 5.35 11.72
C GLN A 69 -6.10 4.29 12.26
N ALA A 70 -6.44 3.02 12.06
CA ALA A 70 -5.59 1.92 12.50
C ALA A 70 -4.24 1.94 11.78
N LEU A 71 -4.24 2.15 10.47
CA LEU A 71 -3.00 2.24 9.70
C LEU A 71 -2.13 3.41 10.15
N ASP A 72 -2.73 4.58 10.32
CA ASP A 72 -1.99 5.76 10.77
C ASP A 72 -1.36 5.52 12.14
N SER A 73 -2.03 4.78 13.01
CA SER A 73 -1.49 4.45 14.32
C SER A 73 -0.33 3.46 14.28
N THR A 74 -0.18 2.71 13.17
CA THR A 74 0.93 1.76 13.02
C THR A 74 2.20 2.41 12.47
N SER A 75 2.14 3.63 11.97
CA SER A 75 3.22 4.24 11.20
C SER A 75 4.59 4.17 11.89
N ALA A 76 4.67 4.57 13.15
CA ALA A 76 5.94 4.58 13.87
C ALA A 76 6.50 3.17 14.05
N ARG A 77 5.66 2.24 14.45
CA ARG A 77 6.08 0.85 14.64
C ARG A 77 6.40 0.18 13.31
N MET A 78 5.60 0.46 12.29
CA MET A 78 5.84 -0.07 10.94
C MET A 78 7.19 0.40 10.40
N ARG A 79 7.52 1.67 10.64
CA ARG A 79 8.79 2.22 10.22
C ARG A 79 9.96 1.51 10.88
N LYS A 80 9.84 1.20 12.18
CA LYS A 80 10.86 0.43 12.91
C LYS A 80 11.00 -0.98 12.36
N LEU A 81 9.88 -1.63 12.05
CA LEU A 81 9.90 -2.97 11.49
C LEU A 81 10.58 -2.98 10.12
N LEU A 82 10.27 -1.99 9.28
CA LEU A 82 10.91 -1.86 7.97
C LEU A 82 12.41 -1.63 8.11
N ALA A 83 12.82 -0.77 9.05
CA ALA A 83 14.24 -0.49 9.26
C ALA A 83 14.99 -1.77 9.59
N ALA A 84 14.43 -2.62 10.46
CA ALA A 84 15.04 -3.88 10.83
C ALA A 84 15.11 -4.86 9.67
N LYS A 85 14.02 -4.94 8.87
CA LYS A 85 13.93 -5.91 7.77
C LYS A 85 14.70 -5.51 6.54
N MET A 86 14.75 -4.22 6.23
CA MET A 86 15.38 -3.72 5.02
C MET A 86 16.87 -3.43 5.19
N GLU A 87 17.33 -3.40 6.42
CA GLU A 87 18.74 -3.10 6.74
C GLU A 87 19.23 -1.83 6.07
N VAL A 88 18.37 -0.80 6.03
CA VAL A 88 18.71 0.46 5.40
C VAL A 88 19.12 1.49 6.44
N ARG A 89 19.99 2.41 6.03
CA ARG A 89 20.50 3.46 6.90
C ARG A 89 19.41 4.43 7.33
N HIS A 90 18.56 4.78 6.39
CA HIS A 90 17.45 5.69 6.62
C HIS A 90 16.17 5.04 6.11
N THR A 91 15.19 4.91 7.00
CA THR A 91 13.89 4.37 6.61
C THR A 91 13.00 5.52 6.16
N PRO A 92 12.35 5.39 5.00
CA PRO A 92 11.45 6.44 4.52
C PRO A 92 10.31 6.70 5.50
N GLU A 93 9.84 7.94 5.53
CA GLU A 93 8.62 8.29 6.25
C GLU A 93 7.42 7.73 5.48
N ILE A 94 6.54 7.03 6.18
CA ILE A 94 5.43 6.31 5.58
C ILE A 94 4.19 7.19 5.52
N HIS A 95 3.57 7.27 4.34
CA HIS A 95 2.30 7.97 4.12
C HIS A 95 1.30 6.98 3.55
N PHE A 96 0.27 6.65 4.32
CA PHE A 96 -0.78 5.75 3.85
C PHE A 96 -1.82 6.52 3.05
N ILE A 97 -2.06 6.06 1.82
CA ILE A 97 -2.99 6.70 0.89
C ILE A 97 -4.02 5.66 0.45
N TYR A 98 -5.29 5.97 0.67
CA TYR A 98 -6.36 5.08 0.23
C TYR A 98 -6.44 5.06 -1.29
N ASN A 99 -6.46 3.86 -1.86
CA ASN A 99 -6.64 3.66 -3.30
C ASN A 99 -7.90 2.81 -3.48
N SER A 100 -8.95 3.42 -3.97
CA SER A 100 -10.29 2.80 -4.07
C SER A 100 -10.40 1.79 -5.22
N GLN A 101 -9.41 0.92 -5.37
CA GLN A 101 -9.36 -0.02 -6.48
C GLN A 101 -10.63 -0.88 -6.60
N PHE A 102 -11.06 -1.48 -5.49
CA PHE A 102 -12.26 -2.33 -5.49
C PHE A 102 -13.51 -1.53 -5.77
N GLU A 103 -13.60 -0.33 -5.22
CA GLU A 103 -14.72 0.56 -5.46
C GLU A 103 -14.80 1.02 -6.91
N ASP A 104 -13.64 1.36 -7.48
CA ASP A 104 -13.55 1.79 -8.88
C ASP A 104 -13.91 0.64 -9.82
N GLU A 105 -13.46 -0.57 -9.54
CA GLU A 105 -13.80 -1.75 -10.33
C GLU A 105 -15.30 -2.01 -10.30
N ALA A 106 -15.92 -1.87 -9.13
CA ALA A 106 -17.36 -2.03 -8.99
C ALA A 106 -18.12 -0.99 -9.80
N LYS A 107 -17.66 0.26 -9.79
CA LYS A 107 -18.26 1.33 -10.59
C LYS A 107 -18.15 1.07 -12.08
N ILE A 108 -16.99 0.62 -12.52
CA ILE A 108 -16.76 0.28 -13.93
C ILE A 108 -17.67 -0.85 -14.37
N SER A 109 -17.77 -1.90 -13.56
CA SER A 109 -18.65 -3.04 -13.86
C SER A 109 -20.10 -2.58 -13.98
N LYS A 110 -20.54 -1.74 -13.09
CA LYS A 110 -21.90 -1.20 -13.11
C LYS A 110 -22.16 -0.37 -14.37
N LEU A 111 -21.20 0.46 -14.75
CA LEU A 111 -21.33 1.28 -15.95
C LEU A 111 -21.37 0.40 -17.21
N LEU A 112 -20.62 -0.66 -17.25
CA LEU A 112 -20.65 -1.60 -18.38
C LEU A 112 -21.99 -2.32 -18.47
N GLU A 113 -22.57 -2.71 -17.35
CA GLU A 113 -23.87 -3.33 -17.31
C GLU A 113 -24.97 -2.37 -17.83
N GLU A 114 -24.92 -1.12 -17.40
CA GLU A 114 -25.86 -0.09 -17.85
C GLU A 114 -25.73 0.16 -19.35
N SER A 115 -24.50 0.21 -19.87
CA SER A 115 -24.27 0.38 -21.30
C SER A 115 -24.81 -0.80 -22.10
N SER A 116 -24.66 -2.01 -21.61
CA SER A 116 -25.18 -3.20 -22.26
C SER A 116 -26.71 -3.19 -22.31
N SER A 117 -27.33 -2.73 -21.24
CA SER A 117 -28.78 -2.60 -21.17
C SER A 117 -29.31 -1.60 -22.17
N ASP A 118 -28.61 -0.50 -22.36
CA ASP A 118 -29.01 0.57 -23.25
C ASP A 118 -28.91 0.18 -24.73
N GLU A 119 -28.12 -0.80 -25.07
CA GLU A 119 -27.99 -1.26 -26.46
C GLU A 119 -29.15 -2.13 -26.91
N GLU A 120 -29.94 -2.62 -26.02
CA GLU A 120 -31.14 -3.41 -26.34
C GLU A 120 -32.35 -2.53 -26.62
#